data_2af9a132ca7470ff555a7ec02f6e6953
#
_entry.id   2af9a132ca7470ff555a7ec02f6e6953
#
_cell.length_a   1.000
_cell.length_b   1.000
_cell.length_c   1.000
_cell.angle_alpha   90.00
_cell.angle_beta   90.00
_cell.angle_gamma   90.00
#
_symmetry.space_group_name_H-M   'P 1'
#
loop_
_entity.id
_entity.type
_entity.pdbx_description
1 polymer ?
#
loop_
_entity_poly.entity_id
_entity_poly.type
_entity_poly.pdbx_seq_one_letter_code
_entity_poly.pdbx_strand_id
1 'polypeptide(L)'
;MNLRTFAILFVLLLSLGVGAQTPDTAYPKREFRAAWIQTVNGQFKGMPAEKLKQTLIEQLNSLQKAGINAIIFQVRPEADALYASQLEPWSRFLTGVQGQAPSPYWDPMQFMIDECHKRGMEFHAWINPYRTKTNLNSDLATNHVYNIHPEWFVTYGNQLYFDPALPESRKHICMVITDIVSRYDVDAIHMDDYFYPYPIAGTDFPDDASFARYGGGFTNKADWRRSNVNVLIKKIHETIRELKPWVKFGISPFGIYRNEKTDPLGSKTNGLQNYDDLYADVLLWARQGWIDYNIPQIYWEI
;
A
#
# COMPACT_ATOMS: atom_id res chain seq x y z
N MET A 1 -66.73 4.28 -20.52
CA MET A 1 -65.27 4.37 -20.48
C MET A 1 -64.73 2.94 -20.22
N ASN A 2 -64.03 2.36 -21.17
CA ASN A 2 -63.64 0.95 -21.13
C ASN A 2 -62.56 0.67 -20.08
N LEU A 3 -62.66 -0.46 -19.40
CA LEU A 3 -61.70 -0.90 -18.37
C LEU A 3 -60.21 -0.80 -18.80
N ARG A 4 -59.96 -0.96 -20.10
CA ARG A 4 -58.64 -0.79 -20.72
C ARG A 4 -58.13 0.67 -20.72
N THR A 5 -59.05 1.63 -20.89
CA THR A 5 -58.71 3.05 -20.85
C THR A 5 -58.39 3.52 -19.43
N PHE A 6 -59.07 2.91 -18.41
CA PHE A 6 -58.82 3.21 -17.02
C PHE A 6 -57.45 2.62 -16.56
N ALA A 7 -57.08 1.44 -17.04
CA ALA A 7 -55.77 0.82 -16.75
C ALA A 7 -54.61 1.62 -17.34
N ILE A 8 -54.75 2.13 -18.56
CA ILE A 8 -53.72 2.94 -19.22
C ILE A 8 -53.54 4.28 -18.53
N LEU A 9 -54.64 4.92 -18.07
CA LEU A 9 -54.58 6.19 -17.33
C LEU A 9 -53.93 5.99 -15.94
N PHE A 10 -54.19 4.87 -15.27
CA PHE A 10 -53.58 4.54 -13.98
C PHE A 10 -52.07 4.22 -14.06
N VAL A 11 -51.65 3.57 -15.14
CA VAL A 11 -50.20 3.33 -15.40
C VAL A 11 -49.48 4.63 -15.76
N LEU A 12 -50.11 5.55 -16.49
CA LEU A 12 -49.56 6.88 -16.81
C LEU A 12 -49.48 7.80 -15.58
N LEU A 13 -50.42 7.68 -14.63
CA LEU A 13 -50.37 8.45 -13.37
C LEU A 13 -49.34 7.91 -12.38
N LEU A 14 -49.02 6.59 -12.41
CA LEU A 14 -47.96 6.01 -11.62
C LEU A 14 -46.56 6.33 -12.14
N SER A 15 -46.41 6.65 -13.44
CA SER A 15 -45.13 7.06 -14.04
C SER A 15 -44.77 8.54 -13.80
N LEU A 16 -45.71 9.37 -13.37
CA LEU A 16 -45.46 10.80 -13.07
C LEU A 16 -45.01 11.05 -11.61
N GLY A 17 -44.99 10.04 -10.75
CA GLY A 17 -44.68 10.16 -9.32
C GLY A 17 -43.28 9.75 -8.91
N VAL A 18 -42.45 9.21 -9.82
CA VAL A 18 -41.05 8.97 -9.54
C VAL A 18 -40.24 10.21 -9.92
N GLY A 19 -40.38 11.24 -9.13
CA GLY A 19 -39.40 12.30 -9.11
C GLY A 19 -38.07 11.67 -8.78
N ALA A 20 -37.15 11.58 -9.76
CA ALA A 20 -35.78 11.25 -9.48
C ALA A 20 -35.29 12.28 -8.46
N GLN A 21 -35.20 11.88 -7.20
CA GLN A 21 -34.48 12.66 -6.22
C GLN A 21 -33.10 12.85 -6.81
N THR A 22 -32.75 14.09 -7.18
CA THR A 22 -31.35 14.45 -7.45
C THR A 22 -30.56 13.94 -6.24
N PRO A 23 -29.57 13.08 -6.42
CA PRO A 23 -28.76 12.64 -5.29
C PRO A 23 -28.27 13.90 -4.61
N ASP A 24 -28.48 14.01 -3.29
CA ASP A 24 -27.85 15.05 -2.50
C ASP A 24 -26.33 14.84 -2.64
N THR A 25 -25.71 15.60 -3.55
CA THR A 25 -24.30 15.51 -3.87
C THR A 25 -23.45 16.22 -2.83
N ALA A 26 -24.07 16.89 -1.86
CA ALA A 26 -23.37 17.63 -0.81
C ALA A 26 -22.66 16.70 0.17
N TYR A 27 -23.19 15.47 0.39
CA TYR A 27 -22.58 14.53 1.34
C TYR A 27 -22.66 13.10 0.78
N PRO A 28 -21.53 12.43 0.54
CA PRO A 28 -21.52 11.05 0.08
C PRO A 28 -22.16 10.13 1.13
N LYS A 29 -23.10 9.28 0.72
CA LYS A 29 -23.73 8.29 1.62
C LYS A 29 -22.75 7.28 2.18
N ARG A 30 -21.64 7.06 1.49
CA ARG A 30 -20.54 6.19 1.89
C ARG A 30 -19.24 6.93 1.58
N GLU A 31 -18.40 7.02 2.58
CA GLU A 31 -17.13 7.70 2.49
C GLU A 31 -16.04 6.81 3.09
N PHE A 32 -14.93 6.69 2.38
CA PHE A 32 -13.74 6.01 2.89
C PHE A 32 -12.95 6.98 3.78
N ARG A 33 -12.89 6.68 5.07
CA ARG A 33 -12.13 7.44 6.06
C ARG A 33 -11.16 6.52 6.75
N ALA A 34 -9.89 6.60 6.37
CA ALA A 34 -8.84 5.74 6.90
C ALA A 34 -7.86 6.49 7.79
N ALA A 35 -7.20 5.74 8.68
CA ALA A 35 -6.07 6.23 9.45
C ALA A 35 -4.88 5.28 9.32
N TRP A 36 -3.67 5.86 9.17
CA TRP A 36 -2.43 5.09 9.18
C TRP A 36 -1.94 4.85 10.60
N ILE A 37 -1.53 3.61 10.86
CA ILE A 37 -0.78 3.23 12.06
C ILE A 37 0.57 2.67 11.58
N GLN A 38 1.59 3.52 11.64
CA GLN A 38 2.96 3.15 11.23
C GLN A 38 3.69 2.41 12.36
N THR A 39 4.63 1.55 12.00
CA THR A 39 5.44 0.77 12.95
C THR A 39 6.92 1.09 12.85
N VAL A 40 7.40 1.51 11.69
CA VAL A 40 8.81 1.79 11.39
C VAL A 40 9.44 2.91 12.24
N ASN A 41 8.62 3.76 12.85
CA ASN A 41 9.10 4.79 13.78
C ASN A 41 9.50 4.24 15.16
N GLY A 42 9.26 2.93 15.40
CA GLY A 42 9.62 2.26 16.64
C GLY A 42 8.67 2.52 17.81
N GLN A 43 7.50 3.11 17.60
CA GLN A 43 6.53 3.41 18.68
C GLN A 43 6.08 2.19 19.47
N PHE A 44 6.14 1.00 18.88
CA PHE A 44 5.74 -0.26 19.49
C PHE A 44 6.92 -1.13 19.92
N LYS A 45 8.14 -0.72 19.57
CA LYS A 45 9.36 -1.50 19.75
C LYS A 45 9.58 -1.92 21.20
N GLY A 46 9.63 -3.24 21.44
CA GLY A 46 9.89 -3.82 22.76
C GLY A 46 8.76 -3.59 23.79
N MET A 47 7.59 -3.14 23.35
CA MET A 47 6.44 -3.00 24.23
C MET A 47 5.93 -4.38 24.64
N PRO A 48 5.65 -4.63 25.96
CA PRO A 48 5.03 -5.89 26.39
C PRO A 48 3.71 -6.15 25.66
N ALA A 49 3.46 -7.42 25.29
CA ALA A 49 2.35 -7.82 24.45
C ALA A 49 0.98 -7.27 24.92
N GLU A 50 0.68 -7.42 26.21
CA GLU A 50 -0.62 -6.95 26.77
C GLU A 50 -0.74 -5.43 26.74
N LYS A 51 0.35 -4.71 27.01
CA LYS A 51 0.37 -3.24 26.89
C LYS A 51 0.17 -2.81 25.43
N LEU A 52 0.81 -3.49 24.48
CA LEU A 52 0.67 -3.18 23.06
C LEU A 52 -0.77 -3.43 22.58
N LYS A 53 -1.37 -4.57 22.94
CA LYS A 53 -2.77 -4.87 22.62
C LYS A 53 -3.71 -3.79 23.17
N GLN A 54 -3.53 -3.42 24.44
CA GLN A 54 -4.33 -2.36 25.07
C GLN A 54 -4.16 -1.02 24.34
N THR A 55 -2.92 -0.63 24.02
CA THR A 55 -2.62 0.59 23.26
C THR A 55 -3.32 0.60 21.89
N LEU A 56 -3.27 -0.50 21.17
CA LEU A 56 -3.93 -0.64 19.86
C LEU A 56 -5.46 -0.56 19.99
N ILE A 57 -6.06 -1.21 21.00
CA ILE A 57 -7.49 -1.11 21.30
C ILE A 57 -7.90 0.34 21.59
N GLU A 58 -7.14 1.06 22.39
CA GLU A 58 -7.40 2.47 22.71
C GLU A 58 -7.33 3.37 21.49
N GLN A 59 -6.33 3.16 20.61
CA GLN A 59 -6.23 3.85 19.33
C GLN A 59 -7.45 3.56 18.44
N LEU A 60 -7.83 2.29 18.28
CA LEU A 60 -8.99 1.90 17.47
C LEU A 60 -10.29 2.49 18.01
N ASN A 61 -10.50 2.50 19.33
CA ASN A 61 -11.67 3.09 19.96
C ASN A 61 -11.74 4.61 19.70
N SER A 62 -10.60 5.30 19.77
CA SER A 62 -10.52 6.73 19.50
C SER A 62 -10.80 7.06 18.04
N LEU A 63 -10.23 6.27 17.11
CA LEU A 63 -10.43 6.41 15.67
C LEU A 63 -11.89 6.12 15.28
N GLN A 64 -12.51 5.07 15.87
CA GLN A 64 -13.92 4.77 15.66
C GLN A 64 -14.82 5.94 16.07
N LYS A 65 -14.57 6.53 17.25
CA LYS A 65 -15.31 7.71 17.73
C LYS A 65 -15.15 8.92 16.80
N ALA A 66 -14.01 9.05 16.13
CA ALA A 66 -13.76 10.07 15.11
C ALA A 66 -14.42 9.75 13.76
N GLY A 67 -15.13 8.61 13.63
CA GLY A 67 -15.80 8.21 12.41
C GLY A 67 -14.89 7.54 11.37
N ILE A 68 -13.70 7.11 11.75
CA ILE A 68 -12.80 6.31 10.89
C ILE A 68 -13.42 4.93 10.66
N ASN A 69 -13.37 4.44 9.43
CA ASN A 69 -13.96 3.16 9.02
C ASN A 69 -12.95 2.21 8.34
N ALA A 70 -11.69 2.58 8.28
CA ALA A 70 -10.61 1.71 7.81
C ALA A 70 -9.29 2.03 8.53
N ILE A 71 -8.48 1.01 8.78
CA ILE A 71 -7.16 1.13 9.38
C ILE A 71 -6.11 0.63 8.40
N ILE A 72 -5.14 1.47 8.10
CA ILE A 72 -3.98 1.13 7.27
C ILE A 72 -2.81 0.86 8.23
N PHE A 73 -2.57 -0.41 8.53
CA PHE A 73 -1.59 -0.84 9.52
C PHE A 73 -0.32 -1.37 8.84
N GLN A 74 0.84 -0.80 9.22
CA GLN A 74 2.11 -1.21 8.63
C GLN A 74 2.57 -2.56 9.16
N VAL A 75 2.46 -3.60 8.33
CA VAL A 75 2.77 -4.99 8.68
C VAL A 75 4.13 -5.45 8.15
N ARG A 76 4.71 -4.76 7.15
CA ARG A 76 5.99 -5.10 6.52
C ARG A 76 6.84 -3.85 6.29
N PRO A 77 7.62 -3.39 7.29
CA PRO A 77 8.42 -2.17 7.19
C PRO A 77 9.78 -2.34 6.51
N GLU A 78 10.51 -3.46 6.68
CA GLU A 78 11.91 -3.65 6.24
C GLU A 78 12.19 -5.08 5.73
N ALA A 79 11.38 -5.61 4.83
CA ALA A 79 11.42 -7.02 4.42
C ALA A 79 11.41 -7.95 5.65
N ASP A 80 10.60 -7.59 6.62
CA ASP A 80 10.33 -8.28 7.87
C ASP A 80 8.85 -8.10 8.24
N ALA A 81 8.33 -8.87 9.18
CA ALA A 81 6.91 -8.99 9.38
C ALA A 81 6.46 -8.68 10.82
N LEU A 82 5.33 -7.98 10.97
CA LEU A 82 4.56 -7.88 12.21
C LEU A 82 3.40 -8.91 12.23
N TYR A 83 3.65 -10.07 11.66
CA TYR A 83 2.73 -11.22 11.62
C TYR A 83 3.54 -12.51 11.52
N ALA A 84 2.92 -13.66 11.72
CA ALA A 84 3.57 -14.97 11.64
C ALA A 84 3.90 -15.35 10.19
N SER A 85 4.81 -14.60 9.54
CA SER A 85 5.27 -14.88 8.17
C SER A 85 6.08 -16.18 8.10
N GLN A 86 5.91 -16.91 7.00
CA GLN A 86 6.74 -18.08 6.68
C GLN A 86 7.91 -17.71 5.74
N LEU A 87 7.96 -16.46 5.26
CA LEU A 87 8.92 -15.99 4.25
C LEU A 87 9.95 -15.02 4.81
N GLU A 88 9.55 -14.22 5.80
CA GLU A 88 10.34 -13.11 6.32
C GLU A 88 10.39 -13.16 7.85
N PRO A 89 11.49 -12.69 8.48
CA PRO A 89 11.65 -12.73 9.93
C PRO A 89 10.67 -11.79 10.64
N TRP A 90 10.42 -12.02 11.93
CA TRP A 90 9.74 -11.06 12.79
C TRP A 90 10.43 -9.71 12.79
N SER A 91 9.66 -8.64 12.70
CA SER A 91 10.20 -7.28 12.67
C SER A 91 10.77 -6.84 14.01
N ARG A 92 11.94 -6.18 13.95
CA ARG A 92 12.52 -5.52 15.13
C ARG A 92 11.65 -4.38 15.68
N PHE A 93 10.74 -3.84 14.89
CA PHE A 93 9.82 -2.79 15.33
C PHE A 93 8.70 -3.34 16.23
N LEU A 94 8.60 -4.66 16.38
CA LEU A 94 7.74 -5.31 17.35
C LEU A 94 8.51 -5.61 18.65
N THR A 95 9.54 -6.45 18.57
CA THR A 95 10.22 -7.01 19.76
C THR A 95 11.49 -6.27 20.16
N GLY A 96 12.02 -5.44 19.27
CA GLY A 96 13.33 -4.80 19.41
C GLY A 96 14.46 -5.55 18.72
N VAL A 97 14.29 -6.83 18.43
CA VAL A 97 15.26 -7.70 17.77
C VAL A 97 14.61 -8.37 16.56
N GLN A 98 15.18 -8.19 15.36
CA GLN A 98 14.65 -8.84 14.15
C GLN A 98 14.84 -10.36 14.24
N GLY A 99 13.82 -11.10 13.83
CA GLY A 99 13.77 -12.57 13.90
C GLY A 99 13.26 -13.13 15.23
N GLN A 100 13.13 -12.30 16.26
CA GLN A 100 12.58 -12.72 17.55
C GLN A 100 11.05 -12.62 17.53
N ALA A 101 10.38 -13.77 17.72
CA ALA A 101 8.92 -13.79 17.91
C ALA A 101 8.51 -13.09 19.23
N PRO A 102 7.31 -12.51 19.30
CA PRO A 102 6.81 -11.93 20.56
C PRO A 102 6.61 -13.01 21.63
N SER A 103 6.88 -12.63 22.88
CA SER A 103 6.69 -13.49 24.05
C SER A 103 5.89 -12.75 25.14
N PRO A 104 4.72 -13.28 25.59
CA PRO A 104 4.07 -14.49 25.06
C PRO A 104 3.75 -14.38 23.56
N TYR A 105 3.68 -15.53 22.88
CA TYR A 105 3.41 -15.57 21.43
C TYR A 105 2.00 -15.05 21.11
N TRP A 106 1.92 -14.17 20.12
CA TRP A 106 0.68 -13.69 19.51
C TRP A 106 0.97 -13.16 18.10
N ASP A 107 -0.06 -13.03 17.27
CA ASP A 107 0.06 -12.46 15.92
C ASP A 107 -0.55 -11.07 15.89
N PRO A 108 0.26 -9.99 15.79
CA PRO A 108 -0.23 -8.61 15.77
C PRO A 108 -1.18 -8.30 14.62
N MET A 109 -0.92 -8.84 13.41
CA MET A 109 -1.78 -8.58 12.27
C MET A 109 -3.14 -9.26 12.45
N GLN A 110 -3.18 -10.54 12.86
CA GLN A 110 -4.44 -11.22 13.13
C GLN A 110 -5.24 -10.50 14.22
N PHE A 111 -4.58 -10.11 15.31
CA PHE A 111 -5.21 -9.34 16.38
C PHE A 111 -5.84 -8.04 15.86
N MET A 112 -5.12 -7.29 15.01
CA MET A 112 -5.60 -6.02 14.45
C MET A 112 -6.78 -6.24 13.48
N ILE A 113 -6.76 -7.30 12.68
CA ILE A 113 -7.87 -7.68 11.82
C ILE A 113 -9.13 -7.93 12.67
N ASP A 114 -9.02 -8.78 13.69
CA ASP A 114 -10.13 -9.13 14.58
C ASP A 114 -10.70 -7.88 15.29
N GLU A 115 -9.82 -7.01 15.81
CA GLU A 115 -10.23 -5.79 16.49
C GLU A 115 -10.82 -4.72 15.56
N CYS A 116 -10.36 -4.63 14.30
CA CYS A 116 -10.97 -3.78 13.29
C CYS A 116 -12.37 -4.29 12.92
N HIS A 117 -12.50 -5.57 12.58
CA HIS A 117 -13.77 -6.17 12.18
C HIS A 117 -14.84 -6.12 13.29
N LYS A 118 -14.47 -6.33 14.56
CA LYS A 118 -15.36 -6.12 15.73
C LYS A 118 -15.96 -4.71 15.79
N ARG A 119 -15.28 -3.72 15.21
CA ARG A 119 -15.72 -2.32 15.17
C ARG A 119 -16.37 -1.90 13.87
N GLY A 120 -16.54 -2.84 12.92
CA GLY A 120 -17.03 -2.54 11.57
C GLY A 120 -16.05 -1.70 10.75
N MET A 121 -14.75 -1.80 11.04
CA MET A 121 -13.67 -1.15 10.29
C MET A 121 -13.00 -2.14 9.35
N GLU A 122 -12.60 -1.68 8.16
CA GLU A 122 -11.71 -2.44 7.26
C GLU A 122 -10.28 -2.44 7.81
N PHE A 123 -9.57 -3.55 7.56
CA PHE A 123 -8.13 -3.68 7.84
C PHE A 123 -7.34 -3.76 6.54
N HIS A 124 -6.46 -2.77 6.32
CA HIS A 124 -5.58 -2.69 5.17
C HIS A 124 -4.14 -2.99 5.58
N ALA A 125 -3.59 -4.07 5.04
CA ALA A 125 -2.21 -4.47 5.31
C ALA A 125 -1.23 -3.58 4.52
N TRP A 126 -0.56 -2.66 5.21
CA TRP A 126 0.42 -1.78 4.58
C TRP A 126 1.79 -2.43 4.56
N ILE A 127 2.32 -2.58 3.36
CA ILE A 127 3.65 -3.09 3.09
C ILE A 127 4.52 -2.04 2.38
N ASN A 128 5.82 -1.99 2.71
CA ASN A 128 6.81 -1.34 1.87
C ASN A 128 7.43 -2.40 0.94
N PRO A 129 7.33 -2.25 -0.40
CA PRO A 129 7.75 -3.33 -1.30
C PRO A 129 9.26 -3.51 -1.36
N TYR A 130 10.04 -2.43 -1.39
CA TYR A 130 11.47 -2.52 -1.73
C TYR A 130 12.42 -2.23 -0.58
N ARG A 131 12.01 -1.47 0.44
CA ARG A 131 12.88 -1.13 1.56
C ARG A 131 13.23 -2.36 2.39
N THR A 132 14.53 -2.53 2.65
CA THR A 132 15.09 -3.68 3.39
C THR A 132 15.76 -3.25 4.68
N LYS A 133 16.45 -2.11 4.68
CA LYS A 133 17.00 -1.47 5.89
C LYS A 133 16.82 0.04 5.80
N THR A 134 16.33 0.64 6.87
CA THR A 134 16.31 2.11 7.02
C THR A 134 17.68 2.66 7.45
N ASN A 135 18.56 1.79 7.97
CA ASN A 135 19.91 2.12 8.38
C ASN A 135 20.82 0.89 8.18
N LEU A 136 21.90 1.07 7.41
CA LEU A 136 22.88 0.01 7.10
C LEU A 136 23.50 -0.63 8.36
N ASN A 137 23.62 0.13 9.45
CA ASN A 137 24.20 -0.37 10.71
C ASN A 137 23.24 -1.24 11.52
N SER A 138 22.00 -1.43 11.05
CA SER A 138 21.05 -2.30 11.75
C SER A 138 21.38 -3.77 11.47
N ASP A 139 21.35 -4.59 12.51
CA ASP A 139 21.51 -6.04 12.37
C ASP A 139 20.29 -6.65 11.66
N LEU A 140 20.56 -7.68 10.87
CA LEU A 140 19.53 -8.50 10.23
C LEU A 140 19.51 -9.89 10.85
N ALA A 141 18.33 -10.47 10.98
CA ALA A 141 18.18 -11.87 11.38
C ALA A 141 18.86 -12.80 10.37
N THR A 142 19.37 -13.94 10.85
CA THR A 142 20.09 -14.90 9.99
C THR A 142 19.28 -15.42 8.82
N ASN A 143 17.96 -15.54 9.00
CA ASN A 143 17.00 -15.95 7.97
C ASN A 143 16.43 -14.79 7.16
N HIS A 144 16.98 -13.58 7.28
CA HIS A 144 16.55 -12.47 6.46
C HIS A 144 16.95 -12.71 4.99
N VAL A 145 16.07 -12.39 4.05
CA VAL A 145 16.25 -12.65 2.61
C VAL A 145 17.56 -12.05 2.05
N TYR A 146 18.02 -10.92 2.58
CA TYR A 146 19.32 -10.35 2.22
C TYR A 146 20.51 -11.29 2.52
N ASN A 147 20.46 -12.00 3.64
CA ASN A 147 21.53 -12.93 4.02
C ASN A 147 21.53 -14.20 3.15
N ILE A 148 20.41 -14.48 2.47
CA ILE A 148 20.24 -15.63 1.59
C ILE A 148 20.55 -15.25 0.14
N HIS A 149 20.14 -14.06 -0.28
CA HIS A 149 20.20 -13.53 -1.65
C HIS A 149 20.70 -12.10 -1.68
N PRO A 150 21.96 -11.83 -1.26
CA PRO A 150 22.48 -10.45 -1.25
C PRO A 150 22.51 -9.80 -2.65
N GLU A 151 22.59 -10.61 -3.70
CA GLU A 151 22.60 -10.16 -5.09
C GLU A 151 21.26 -9.54 -5.56
N TRP A 152 20.20 -9.65 -4.77
CA TRP A 152 18.91 -9.02 -5.08
C TRP A 152 18.82 -7.57 -4.61
N PHE A 153 19.85 -7.05 -3.98
CA PHE A 153 19.78 -5.79 -3.25
C PHE A 153 20.80 -4.78 -3.72
N VAL A 154 20.44 -3.52 -3.54
CA VAL A 154 21.30 -2.37 -3.78
C VAL A 154 21.35 -1.44 -2.57
N THR A 155 22.50 -0.88 -2.31
CA THR A 155 22.69 0.16 -1.29
C THR A 155 22.55 1.53 -1.94
N TYR A 156 21.69 2.38 -1.36
CA TYR A 156 21.53 3.76 -1.79
C TYR A 156 21.47 4.69 -0.57
N GLY A 157 22.41 5.62 -0.49
CA GLY A 157 22.66 6.39 0.73
C GLY A 157 23.00 5.48 1.92
N ASN A 158 22.30 5.66 3.03
CA ASN A 158 22.46 4.84 4.24
C ASN A 158 21.39 3.74 4.35
N GLN A 159 20.79 3.31 3.25
CA GLN A 159 19.69 2.37 3.24
C GLN A 159 19.94 1.22 2.26
N LEU A 160 19.25 0.11 2.47
CA LEU A 160 19.28 -1.07 1.62
C LEU A 160 17.90 -1.31 1.00
N TYR A 161 17.87 -1.61 -0.29
CA TYR A 161 16.65 -1.84 -1.06
C TYR A 161 16.76 -3.10 -1.91
N PHE A 162 15.64 -3.78 -2.13
CA PHE A 162 15.55 -4.68 -3.27
C PHE A 162 15.80 -3.88 -4.56
N ASP A 163 16.51 -4.49 -5.51
CA ASP A 163 16.58 -3.94 -6.86
C ASP A 163 15.22 -4.16 -7.57
N PRO A 164 14.50 -3.09 -7.93
CA PRO A 164 13.18 -3.22 -8.55
C PRO A 164 13.21 -3.87 -9.94
N ALA A 165 14.37 -3.89 -10.57
CA ALA A 165 14.55 -4.45 -11.91
C ALA A 165 14.59 -5.99 -11.90
N LEU A 166 14.95 -6.61 -10.78
CA LEU A 166 15.13 -8.05 -10.73
C LEU A 166 13.79 -8.81 -10.72
N PRO A 167 13.61 -9.80 -11.61
CA PRO A 167 12.45 -10.67 -11.57
C PRO A 167 12.29 -11.39 -10.22
N GLU A 168 13.40 -11.75 -9.58
CA GLU A 168 13.47 -12.43 -8.28
C GLU A 168 12.92 -11.54 -7.16
N SER A 169 13.30 -10.27 -7.13
CA SER A 169 12.74 -9.27 -6.18
C SER A 169 11.23 -9.16 -6.31
N ARG A 170 10.73 -9.02 -7.55
CA ARG A 170 9.28 -8.95 -7.82
C ARG A 170 8.56 -10.25 -7.44
N LYS A 171 9.16 -11.40 -7.71
CA LYS A 171 8.60 -12.71 -7.33
C LYS A 171 8.50 -12.84 -5.81
N HIS A 172 9.55 -12.47 -5.08
CA HIS A 172 9.55 -12.52 -3.62
C HIS A 172 8.43 -11.62 -3.03
N ILE A 173 8.29 -10.39 -3.53
CA ILE A 173 7.22 -9.49 -3.08
C ILE A 173 5.83 -10.08 -3.37
N CYS A 174 5.61 -10.66 -4.55
CA CYS A 174 4.34 -11.34 -4.86
C CYS A 174 4.10 -12.55 -3.94
N MET A 175 5.14 -13.30 -3.56
CA MET A 175 5.01 -14.39 -2.58
C MET A 175 4.58 -13.87 -1.20
N VAL A 176 5.10 -12.73 -0.75
CA VAL A 176 4.67 -12.06 0.49
C VAL A 176 3.19 -11.66 0.40
N ILE A 177 2.75 -11.08 -0.72
CA ILE A 177 1.33 -10.77 -0.96
C ILE A 177 0.48 -12.04 -0.92
N THR A 178 0.94 -13.11 -1.56
CA THR A 178 0.25 -14.41 -1.54
C THR A 178 0.11 -14.94 -0.11
N ASP A 179 1.18 -14.88 0.70
CA ASP A 179 1.17 -15.31 2.11
C ASP A 179 0.13 -14.54 2.93
N ILE A 180 0.11 -13.21 2.81
CA ILE A 180 -0.85 -12.35 3.52
C ILE A 180 -2.28 -12.63 3.07
N VAL A 181 -2.55 -12.51 1.78
CA VAL A 181 -3.92 -12.61 1.24
C VAL A 181 -4.52 -14.00 1.44
N SER A 182 -3.71 -15.07 1.29
CA SER A 182 -4.22 -16.44 1.45
C SER A 182 -4.58 -16.77 2.89
N ARG A 183 -3.78 -16.30 3.86
CA ARG A 183 -3.87 -16.74 5.25
C ARG A 183 -4.69 -15.83 6.15
N TYR A 184 -4.81 -14.56 5.79
CA TYR A 184 -5.47 -13.57 6.64
C TYR A 184 -6.71 -12.98 5.96
N ASP A 185 -7.66 -12.56 6.77
CA ASP A 185 -8.89 -11.91 6.31
C ASP A 185 -8.69 -10.38 6.19
N VAL A 186 -7.71 -9.99 5.35
CA VAL A 186 -7.46 -8.58 5.07
C VAL A 186 -8.49 -8.03 4.07
N ASP A 187 -8.91 -6.79 4.24
CA ASP A 187 -9.82 -6.10 3.31
C ASP A 187 -9.05 -5.47 2.15
N ALA A 188 -7.78 -5.12 2.38
CA ALA A 188 -6.92 -4.58 1.34
C ALA A 188 -5.42 -4.84 1.60
N ILE A 189 -4.65 -4.81 0.51
CA ILE A 189 -3.21 -4.56 0.51
C ILE A 189 -3.00 -3.08 0.21
N HIS A 190 -2.09 -2.44 0.94
CA HIS A 190 -1.75 -1.03 0.77
C HIS A 190 -0.25 -0.84 0.62
N MET A 191 0.16 0.06 -0.27
CA MET A 191 1.55 0.52 -0.42
C MET A 191 1.62 2.03 -0.27
N ASP A 192 2.74 2.51 0.26
CA ASP A 192 3.08 3.93 0.33
C ASP A 192 3.72 4.44 -0.98
N ASP A 193 4.50 5.51 -0.91
CA ASP A 193 5.17 6.15 -2.04
C ASP A 193 6.62 5.69 -2.25
N TYR A 194 7.11 4.73 -1.45
CA TYR A 194 8.50 4.25 -1.54
C TYR A 194 8.65 3.15 -2.60
N PHE A 195 8.54 3.53 -3.89
CA PHE A 195 8.88 2.67 -5.02
C PHE A 195 10.39 2.72 -5.27
N TYR A 196 10.91 3.59 -6.15
CA TYR A 196 12.31 3.98 -6.04
C TYR A 196 12.48 4.93 -4.86
N PRO A 197 13.64 4.95 -4.18
CA PRO A 197 13.87 5.84 -3.05
C PRO A 197 13.86 7.31 -3.47
N TYR A 198 13.65 8.20 -2.51
CA TYR A 198 13.76 9.62 -2.74
C TYR A 198 15.15 9.98 -3.25
N PRO A 199 15.27 10.84 -4.28
CA PRO A 199 16.55 11.19 -4.88
C PRO A 199 17.51 11.81 -3.89
N ILE A 200 18.77 11.37 -3.93
CA ILE A 200 19.88 11.99 -3.20
C ILE A 200 20.62 12.87 -4.20
N ALA A 201 20.76 14.15 -3.87
CA ALA A 201 21.44 15.11 -4.74
C ALA A 201 22.83 14.62 -5.17
N GLY A 202 23.09 14.60 -6.48
CA GLY A 202 24.37 14.15 -7.04
C GLY A 202 24.63 12.65 -7.01
N THR A 203 23.64 11.83 -6.60
CA THR A 203 23.80 10.38 -6.52
C THR A 203 22.65 9.71 -7.26
N ASP A 204 22.93 9.00 -8.36
CA ASP A 204 21.92 8.17 -9.03
C ASP A 204 21.70 6.85 -8.27
N PHE A 205 20.52 6.26 -8.44
CA PHE A 205 20.25 4.92 -7.91
C PHE A 205 21.12 3.91 -8.65
N PRO A 206 21.81 2.99 -7.94
CA PRO A 206 22.90 2.17 -8.50
C PRO A 206 22.38 0.93 -9.24
N ASP A 207 21.57 1.11 -10.26
CA ASP A 207 20.95 0.04 -11.07
C ASP A 207 21.53 -0.08 -12.49
N ASP A 208 22.76 0.47 -12.75
CA ASP A 208 23.38 0.43 -14.07
C ASP A 208 23.61 -1.01 -14.57
N ALA A 209 24.06 -1.91 -13.70
CA ALA A 209 24.27 -3.31 -14.04
C ALA A 209 22.96 -3.99 -14.42
N SER A 210 21.88 -3.71 -13.71
CA SER A 210 20.54 -4.21 -14.00
C SER A 210 19.97 -3.59 -15.27
N PHE A 211 20.20 -2.32 -15.52
CA PHE A 211 19.83 -1.68 -16.77
C PHE A 211 20.57 -2.29 -17.98
N ALA A 212 21.88 -2.51 -17.86
CA ALA A 212 22.65 -3.18 -18.91
C ALA A 212 22.13 -4.58 -19.23
N ARG A 213 21.63 -5.30 -18.22
CA ARG A 213 21.13 -6.69 -18.35
C ARG A 213 19.68 -6.75 -18.80
N TYR A 214 18.81 -5.88 -18.29
CA TYR A 214 17.35 -5.97 -18.44
C TYR A 214 16.72 -4.77 -19.16
N GLY A 215 17.51 -3.74 -19.49
CA GLY A 215 17.04 -2.51 -20.14
C GLY A 215 16.85 -2.61 -21.63
N GLY A 216 16.99 -3.81 -22.23
CA GLY A 216 16.82 -4.02 -23.66
C GLY A 216 15.48 -3.48 -24.17
N GLY A 217 15.51 -2.65 -25.25
CA GLY A 217 14.34 -2.00 -25.81
C GLY A 217 14.01 -0.61 -25.21
N PHE A 218 14.68 -0.20 -24.14
CA PHE A 218 14.56 1.15 -23.58
C PHE A 218 15.75 2.02 -23.98
N THR A 219 15.47 3.21 -24.49
CA THR A 219 16.48 4.25 -24.77
C THR A 219 16.67 5.19 -23.59
N ASN A 220 15.76 5.15 -22.63
CA ASN A 220 15.71 6.02 -21.46
C ASN A 220 15.61 5.19 -20.18
N LYS A 221 16.57 5.36 -19.27
CA LYS A 221 16.64 4.65 -17.98
C LYS A 221 15.44 4.96 -17.08
N ALA A 222 14.89 6.18 -17.12
CA ALA A 222 13.70 6.54 -16.35
C ALA A 222 12.45 5.78 -16.82
N ASP A 223 12.26 5.60 -18.12
CA ASP A 223 11.15 4.80 -18.68
C ASP A 223 11.28 3.33 -18.28
N TRP A 224 12.49 2.80 -18.28
CA TRP A 224 12.75 1.45 -17.82
C TRP A 224 12.48 1.29 -16.31
N ARG A 225 12.89 2.23 -15.47
CA ARG A 225 12.57 2.23 -14.03
C ARG A 225 11.06 2.22 -13.79
N ARG A 226 10.30 3.08 -14.50
CA ARG A 226 8.82 3.07 -14.45
C ARG A 226 8.24 1.73 -14.89
N SER A 227 8.77 1.15 -15.94
CA SER A 227 8.34 -0.17 -16.41
C SER A 227 8.52 -1.24 -15.35
N ASN A 228 9.63 -1.24 -14.60
CA ASN A 228 9.88 -2.19 -13.52
C ASN A 228 8.84 -2.08 -12.39
N VAL A 229 8.49 -0.86 -11.98
CA VAL A 229 7.45 -0.61 -10.98
C VAL A 229 6.07 -1.02 -11.54
N ASN A 230 5.75 -0.64 -12.77
CA ASN A 230 4.48 -1.00 -13.41
C ASN A 230 4.28 -2.52 -13.49
N VAL A 231 5.35 -3.28 -13.78
CA VAL A 231 5.30 -4.75 -13.80
C VAL A 231 5.00 -5.31 -12.40
N LEU A 232 5.59 -4.75 -11.34
CA LEU A 232 5.28 -5.19 -9.97
C LEU A 232 3.82 -4.91 -9.63
N ILE A 233 3.34 -3.68 -9.84
CA ILE A 233 1.97 -3.28 -9.50
C ILE A 233 0.95 -4.17 -10.22
N LYS A 234 1.16 -4.39 -11.54
CA LYS A 234 0.31 -5.29 -12.32
C LYS A 234 0.31 -6.72 -11.75
N LYS A 235 1.50 -7.27 -11.43
CA LYS A 235 1.60 -8.62 -10.87
C LYS A 235 0.93 -8.76 -9.52
N ILE A 236 1.03 -7.75 -8.65
CA ILE A 236 0.34 -7.74 -7.36
C ILE A 236 -1.17 -7.73 -7.57
N HIS A 237 -1.67 -6.86 -8.47
CA HIS A 237 -3.09 -6.85 -8.84
C HIS A 237 -3.56 -8.23 -9.29
N GLU A 238 -2.86 -8.85 -10.25
CA GLU A 238 -3.18 -10.18 -10.76
C GLU A 238 -3.19 -11.22 -9.63
N THR A 239 -2.17 -11.23 -8.76
CA THR A 239 -2.06 -12.13 -7.61
C THR A 239 -3.24 -11.99 -6.65
N ILE A 240 -3.63 -10.77 -6.32
CA ILE A 240 -4.78 -10.52 -5.43
C ILE A 240 -6.08 -11.00 -6.08
N ARG A 241 -6.30 -10.69 -7.37
CA ARG A 241 -7.52 -11.09 -8.10
C ARG A 241 -7.66 -12.60 -8.25
N GLU A 242 -6.56 -13.31 -8.42
CA GLU A 242 -6.55 -14.78 -8.48
C GLU A 242 -6.87 -15.42 -7.13
N LEU A 243 -6.42 -14.84 -6.02
CA LEU A 243 -6.58 -15.41 -4.67
C LEU A 243 -7.93 -15.02 -4.04
N LYS A 244 -8.19 -13.72 -3.95
CA LYS A 244 -9.38 -13.13 -3.31
C LYS A 244 -9.78 -11.86 -4.07
N PRO A 245 -10.64 -11.96 -5.10
CA PRO A 245 -10.98 -10.82 -5.97
C PRO A 245 -11.69 -9.66 -5.27
N TRP A 246 -12.18 -9.87 -4.05
CA TRP A 246 -12.79 -8.82 -3.22
C TRP A 246 -11.78 -8.03 -2.37
N VAL A 247 -10.54 -8.52 -2.20
CA VAL A 247 -9.49 -7.80 -1.49
C VAL A 247 -9.02 -6.64 -2.36
N LYS A 248 -9.06 -5.43 -1.82
CA LYS A 248 -8.67 -4.21 -2.52
C LYS A 248 -7.15 -4.06 -2.60
N PHE A 249 -6.68 -3.33 -3.59
CA PHE A 249 -5.29 -2.90 -3.68
C PHE A 249 -5.22 -1.38 -3.77
N GLY A 250 -4.58 -0.73 -2.80
CA GLY A 250 -4.48 0.70 -2.72
C GLY A 250 -3.06 1.23 -2.65
N ILE A 251 -2.89 2.46 -3.13
CA ILE A 251 -1.61 3.18 -3.10
C ILE A 251 -1.81 4.54 -2.44
N SER A 252 -0.84 4.94 -1.61
CA SER A 252 -0.73 6.29 -1.08
C SER A 252 0.56 6.93 -1.63
N PRO A 253 0.52 7.43 -2.87
CA PRO A 253 1.68 7.99 -3.54
C PRO A 253 2.01 9.37 -3.01
N PHE A 254 3.19 9.91 -3.35
CA PHE A 254 3.51 11.31 -3.13
C PHE A 254 2.43 12.23 -3.75
N GLY A 255 2.18 13.40 -3.16
CA GLY A 255 1.03 14.23 -3.52
C GLY A 255 1.08 14.85 -4.92
N ILE A 256 2.26 14.95 -5.53
CA ILE A 256 2.45 15.55 -6.86
C ILE A 256 2.71 14.43 -7.87
N TYR A 257 1.85 14.33 -8.89
CA TYR A 257 2.11 13.42 -10.00
C TYR A 257 3.24 13.95 -10.89
N ARG A 258 3.06 15.16 -11.46
CA ARG A 258 4.06 15.93 -12.21
C ARG A 258 3.85 17.42 -12.01
N ASN A 259 4.92 18.21 -12.06
CA ASN A 259 4.87 19.65 -12.04
C ASN A 259 4.58 20.21 -13.46
N GLU A 260 3.93 21.37 -13.56
CA GLU A 260 3.69 22.07 -14.84
C GLU A 260 4.98 22.34 -15.62
N LYS A 261 6.12 22.54 -14.94
CA LYS A 261 7.44 22.72 -15.56
C LYS A 261 7.96 21.52 -16.32
N THR A 262 7.55 20.30 -15.90
CA THR A 262 7.99 19.03 -16.53
C THR A 262 6.92 18.46 -17.46
N ASP A 263 5.67 18.80 -17.25
CA ASP A 263 4.55 18.38 -18.08
C ASP A 263 3.48 19.51 -18.12
N PRO A 264 3.08 19.99 -19.30
CA PRO A 264 2.05 21.04 -19.41
C PRO A 264 0.71 20.69 -18.77
N LEU A 265 0.42 19.40 -18.56
CA LEU A 265 -0.78 18.91 -17.85
C LEU A 265 -0.51 18.70 -16.36
N GLY A 266 0.69 19.00 -15.88
CA GLY A 266 1.09 18.90 -14.49
C GLY A 266 0.46 19.99 -13.62
N SER A 267 0.53 19.79 -12.31
CA SER A 267 0.04 20.77 -11.34
C SER A 267 0.99 21.97 -11.19
N LYS A 268 0.45 23.12 -10.78
CA LYS A 268 1.24 24.34 -10.47
C LYS A 268 2.01 24.17 -9.14
N THR A 269 2.86 23.17 -9.10
CA THR A 269 3.66 22.78 -7.95
C THR A 269 5.15 22.84 -8.31
N ASN A 270 6.01 22.72 -7.30
CA ASN A 270 7.48 22.73 -7.48
C ASN A 270 8.16 21.79 -6.46
N GLY A 271 7.71 20.54 -6.38
CA GLY A 271 8.22 19.53 -5.45
C GLY A 271 8.58 18.22 -6.14
N LEU A 272 8.89 17.22 -5.33
CA LEU A 272 9.14 15.86 -5.77
C LEU A 272 7.93 15.31 -6.54
N GLN A 273 8.17 14.53 -7.58
CA GLN A 273 7.16 14.04 -8.50
C GLN A 273 7.11 12.51 -8.50
N ASN A 274 5.90 11.94 -8.51
CA ASN A 274 5.75 10.48 -8.62
C ASN A 274 6.36 9.95 -9.91
N TYR A 275 5.99 10.53 -11.03
CA TYR A 275 6.35 10.02 -12.36
C TYR A 275 7.83 10.18 -12.69
N ASP A 276 8.39 11.37 -12.43
CA ASP A 276 9.75 11.71 -12.86
C ASP A 276 10.81 11.32 -11.82
N ASP A 277 10.52 11.43 -10.52
CA ASP A 277 11.51 11.25 -9.46
C ASP A 277 11.39 9.88 -8.76
N LEU A 278 10.17 9.36 -8.59
CA LEU A 278 9.92 8.08 -7.91
C LEU A 278 9.58 6.95 -8.90
N TYR A 279 9.52 7.26 -10.19
CA TYR A 279 9.20 6.32 -11.28
C TYR A 279 7.88 5.58 -11.08
N ALA A 280 6.90 6.25 -10.47
CA ALA A 280 5.58 5.73 -10.12
C ALA A 280 4.51 6.33 -11.06
N ASP A 281 4.03 5.54 -12.03
CA ASP A 281 3.01 5.96 -12.98
C ASP A 281 1.60 5.64 -12.46
N VAL A 282 1.20 6.37 -11.40
CA VAL A 282 -0.08 6.16 -10.71
C VAL A 282 -1.29 6.39 -11.62
N LEU A 283 -1.17 7.23 -12.65
CA LEU A 283 -2.24 7.44 -13.61
C LEU A 283 -2.43 6.23 -14.53
N LEU A 284 -1.35 5.60 -14.95
CA LEU A 284 -1.41 4.34 -15.70
C LEU A 284 -2.11 3.27 -14.86
N TRP A 285 -1.72 3.10 -13.59
CA TRP A 285 -2.28 2.07 -12.71
C TRP A 285 -3.79 2.27 -12.51
N ALA A 286 -4.23 3.52 -12.32
CA ALA A 286 -5.65 3.84 -12.20
C ALA A 286 -6.41 3.58 -13.51
N ARG A 287 -5.86 4.00 -14.68
CA ARG A 287 -6.49 3.80 -16.01
C ARG A 287 -6.60 2.34 -16.39
N GLN A 288 -5.63 1.51 -15.98
CA GLN A 288 -5.63 0.07 -16.23
C GLN A 288 -6.46 -0.72 -15.20
N GLY A 289 -6.97 -0.06 -14.17
CA GLY A 289 -7.71 -0.71 -13.09
C GLY A 289 -6.85 -1.65 -12.24
N TRP A 290 -5.53 -1.41 -12.17
CA TRP A 290 -4.63 -2.22 -11.33
C TRP A 290 -4.70 -1.85 -9.86
N ILE A 291 -5.24 -0.69 -9.53
CA ILE A 291 -5.47 -0.25 -8.16
C ILE A 291 -6.94 0.10 -7.95
N ASP A 292 -7.47 -0.19 -6.76
CA ASP A 292 -8.86 0.06 -6.39
C ASP A 292 -9.05 1.45 -5.76
N TYR A 293 -8.00 1.99 -5.14
CA TYR A 293 -8.03 3.35 -4.59
C TYR A 293 -6.64 4.00 -4.59
N ASN A 294 -6.63 5.32 -4.60
CA ASN A 294 -5.44 6.16 -4.60
C ASN A 294 -5.60 7.26 -3.56
N ILE A 295 -4.65 7.38 -2.63
CA ILE A 295 -4.66 8.36 -1.54
C ILE A 295 -3.38 9.20 -1.61
N PRO A 296 -3.32 10.25 -2.45
CA PRO A 296 -2.14 11.10 -2.54
C PRO A 296 -1.81 11.75 -1.20
N GLN A 297 -0.52 11.71 -0.81
CA GLN A 297 -0.03 12.29 0.44
C GLN A 297 0.09 13.82 0.29
N ILE A 298 -0.89 14.55 0.79
CA ILE A 298 -0.96 16.01 0.71
C ILE A 298 -0.62 16.58 2.09
N TYR A 299 0.66 16.89 2.32
CA TYR A 299 1.20 17.41 3.59
C TYR A 299 1.48 18.92 3.55
N TRP A 300 0.71 19.68 2.79
CA TRP A 300 0.81 21.14 2.68
C TRP A 300 -0.55 21.81 2.85
N GLU A 301 -0.54 23.10 3.11
CA GLU A 301 -1.74 23.93 3.22
C GLU A 301 -2.49 23.97 1.87
N ILE A 302 -3.82 24.01 1.96
CA ILE A 302 -4.73 24.07 0.80
C ILE A 302 -5.07 25.53 0.50
#